data_894fd5bb928d98447eaf0b6b431e2ebc
#
_entry.id   894fd5bb928d98447eaf0b6b431e2ebc
#
_cell.length_a   1.000
_cell.length_b   1.000
_cell.length_c   1.000
_cell.angle_alpha   90.00
_cell.angle_beta   90.00
_cell.angle_gamma   90.00
#
_symmetry.space_group_name_H-M   'P 1'
#
loop_
_entity.id
_entity.type
_entity.pdbx_description
1 polymer ?
#
loop_
_entity_poly.entity_id
_entity_poly.type
_entity_poly.pdbx_seq_one_letter_code
_entity_poly.pdbx_strand_id
1 'polypeptide(L)'
;MSEKSPHHMEDATLVTTSDLLRKAGLRPTRQRMALGRLLFEGADRHVTAEQLHAEVAGLGEHVSLATVYNTLHQFKRAGLLRELAIEGSKAYFDTNTSNHNHFLLEPNGELMDIAGDAISVEGLPEPPEGMKITHVDVVVRLAKI
;
A
#
# COMPACT_ATOMS: atom_id res chain seq x y z
N MET A 1 5.52 -15.09 -11.97
CA MET A 1 4.52 -14.08 -12.34
C MET A 1 3.91 -13.52 -11.05
N SER A 2 3.99 -12.24 -10.83
CA SER A 2 3.43 -11.64 -9.62
C SER A 2 1.90 -11.69 -9.66
N GLU A 3 1.30 -11.89 -8.50
CA GLU A 3 -0.15 -11.80 -8.38
C GLU A 3 -0.60 -10.37 -8.62
N LYS A 4 -1.77 -10.24 -9.22
CA LYS A 4 -2.37 -8.93 -9.41
C LYS A 4 -3.07 -8.49 -8.15
N SER A 5 -2.95 -7.21 -7.86
CA SER A 5 -3.71 -6.60 -6.77
C SER A 5 -5.20 -6.62 -7.08
N PRO A 6 -6.08 -6.64 -6.05
CA PRO A 6 -7.53 -6.74 -6.27
C PRO A 6 -8.13 -5.63 -7.12
N HIS A 7 -7.48 -4.47 -7.18
CA HIS A 7 -7.93 -3.33 -7.97
C HIS A 7 -7.32 -3.28 -9.39
N HIS A 8 -6.53 -4.30 -9.76
CA HIS A 8 -5.85 -4.35 -11.06
C HIS A 8 -6.55 -5.38 -11.95
N MET A 9 -7.22 -4.89 -12.98
CA MET A 9 -7.99 -5.72 -13.89
C MET A 9 -7.36 -5.76 -15.28
N GLU A 10 -7.34 -6.93 -15.89
CA GLU A 10 -6.81 -7.10 -17.26
C GLU A 10 -7.87 -7.09 -18.33
N ASP A 11 -9.08 -7.48 -17.99
CA ASP A 11 -10.14 -7.64 -18.98
C ASP A 11 -10.77 -6.29 -19.34
N ALA A 12 -11.69 -6.32 -20.30
CA ALA A 12 -12.37 -5.14 -20.77
C ALA A 12 -13.36 -4.55 -19.75
N THR A 13 -13.60 -5.23 -18.65
CA THR A 13 -14.50 -4.76 -17.59
C THR A 13 -13.75 -3.82 -16.68
N LEU A 14 -14.07 -2.54 -16.74
CA LEU A 14 -13.47 -1.54 -15.87
C LEU A 14 -14.08 -1.61 -14.49
N VAL A 15 -13.24 -1.84 -13.48
CA VAL A 15 -13.63 -1.70 -12.08
C VAL A 15 -13.35 -0.26 -11.69
N THR A 16 -14.39 0.49 -11.40
CA THR A 16 -14.25 1.87 -10.96
C THR A 16 -13.78 1.91 -9.51
N THR A 17 -13.20 3.03 -9.12
CA THR A 17 -12.84 3.27 -7.71
C THR A 17 -14.06 3.12 -6.81
N SER A 18 -15.21 3.63 -7.24
CA SER A 18 -16.47 3.49 -6.50
C SER A 18 -16.83 2.03 -6.26
N ASP A 19 -16.73 1.19 -7.29
CA ASP A 19 -17.03 -0.25 -7.16
C ASP A 19 -16.06 -0.94 -6.23
N LEU A 20 -14.78 -0.59 -6.34
CA LEU A 20 -13.74 -1.14 -5.47
C LEU A 20 -14.03 -0.83 -4.00
N LEU A 21 -14.39 0.41 -3.70
CA LEU A 21 -14.72 0.83 -2.33
C LEU A 21 -15.96 0.08 -1.81
N ARG A 22 -17.00 -0.01 -2.62
CA ARG A 22 -18.25 -0.70 -2.21
C ARG A 22 -18.02 -2.17 -1.94
N LYS A 23 -17.24 -2.85 -2.78
CA LYS A 23 -16.90 -4.26 -2.56
C LYS A 23 -16.10 -4.46 -1.28
N ALA A 24 -15.32 -3.47 -0.89
CA ALA A 24 -14.54 -3.50 0.36
C ALA A 24 -15.38 -3.07 1.57
N GLY A 25 -16.66 -2.77 1.39
CA GLY A 25 -17.55 -2.35 2.47
C GLY A 25 -17.43 -0.87 2.84
N LEU A 26 -16.85 -0.07 1.94
CA LEU A 26 -16.62 1.35 2.18
C LEU A 26 -17.55 2.20 1.32
N ARG A 27 -18.22 3.14 1.96
CA ARG A 27 -19.07 4.10 1.26
C ARG A 27 -18.20 5.04 0.42
N PRO A 28 -18.50 5.26 -0.88
CA PRO A 28 -17.75 6.17 -1.73
C PRO A 28 -18.05 7.63 -1.40
N THR A 29 -17.38 8.17 -0.40
CA THR A 29 -17.46 9.59 -0.09
C THR A 29 -16.55 10.38 -1.03
N ARG A 30 -16.73 11.70 -1.10
CA ARG A 30 -15.89 12.57 -1.93
C ARG A 30 -14.40 12.39 -1.61
N GLN A 31 -14.06 12.37 -0.32
CA GLN A 31 -12.67 12.24 0.11
C GLN A 31 -12.10 10.85 -0.23
N ARG A 32 -12.85 9.79 0.03
CA ARG A 32 -12.42 8.43 -0.33
C ARG A 32 -12.25 8.28 -1.83
N MET A 33 -13.14 8.90 -2.62
CA MET A 33 -13.04 8.85 -4.07
C MET A 33 -11.81 9.60 -4.58
N ALA A 34 -11.53 10.78 -4.04
CA ALA A 34 -10.37 11.58 -4.45
C ALA A 34 -9.07 10.82 -4.17
N LEU A 35 -8.91 10.27 -2.98
CA LEU A 35 -7.73 9.51 -2.59
C LEU A 35 -7.66 8.15 -3.29
N GLY A 36 -8.79 7.49 -3.43
CA GLY A 36 -8.85 6.18 -4.09
C GLY A 36 -8.49 6.23 -5.56
N ARG A 37 -8.88 7.28 -6.27
CA ARG A 37 -8.50 7.45 -7.67
C ARG A 37 -6.99 7.57 -7.84
N LEU A 38 -6.34 8.34 -6.97
CA LEU A 38 -4.88 8.48 -7.01
C LEU A 38 -4.17 7.16 -6.71
N LEU A 39 -4.73 6.35 -5.85
CA LEU A 39 -4.12 5.09 -5.42
C LEU A 39 -4.39 3.94 -6.38
N PHE A 40 -5.64 3.79 -6.85
CA PHE A 40 -6.10 2.55 -7.46
C PHE A 40 -6.29 2.63 -8.97
N GLU A 41 -6.32 3.82 -9.55
CA GLU A 41 -6.36 3.97 -11.00
C GLU A 41 -4.93 4.06 -11.52
N GLY A 42 -4.55 3.10 -12.35
CA GLY A 42 -3.20 3.01 -12.90
C GLY A 42 -2.40 1.87 -12.29
N ALA A 43 -1.07 1.98 -12.35
CA ALA A 43 -0.16 0.95 -11.85
C ALA A 43 -0.12 0.92 -10.33
N ASP A 44 0.26 -0.23 -9.77
CA ASP A 44 0.50 -0.34 -8.33
C ASP A 44 1.59 0.63 -7.89
N ARG A 45 1.45 1.14 -6.67
CA ARG A 45 2.37 2.13 -6.13
C ARG A 45 2.46 2.04 -4.61
N HIS A 46 3.55 2.56 -4.07
CA HIS A 46 3.66 2.83 -2.62
C HIS A 46 3.73 4.33 -2.39
N VAL A 47 3.04 4.77 -1.35
CA VAL A 47 3.01 6.18 -0.98
C VAL A 47 3.15 6.35 0.52
N THR A 48 3.70 7.49 0.91
CA THR A 48 3.53 7.99 2.28
C THR A 48 2.25 8.83 2.32
N ALA A 49 1.73 9.05 3.52
CA ALA A 49 0.56 9.92 3.67
C ALA A 49 0.85 11.35 3.20
N GLU A 50 2.06 11.83 3.44
CA GLU A 50 2.49 13.18 3.03
C GLU A 50 2.55 13.30 1.50
N GLN A 51 3.03 12.28 0.81
CA GLN A 51 3.04 12.27 -0.66
C GLN A 51 1.62 12.32 -1.21
N LEU A 52 0.72 11.51 -0.67
CA LEU A 52 -0.66 11.48 -1.13
C LEU A 52 -1.37 12.80 -0.81
N HIS A 53 -1.11 13.38 0.35
CA HIS A 53 -1.63 14.67 0.73
C HIS A 53 -1.20 15.76 -0.26
N ALA A 54 0.07 15.79 -0.66
CA ALA A 54 0.56 16.74 -1.65
C ALA A 54 -0.09 16.54 -3.02
N GLU A 55 -0.28 15.29 -3.43
CA GLU A 55 -0.92 14.98 -4.71
C GLU A 55 -2.37 15.43 -4.75
N VAL A 56 -3.14 15.15 -3.71
CA VAL A 56 -4.55 15.55 -3.68
C VAL A 56 -4.70 17.07 -3.61
N ALA A 57 -3.82 17.74 -2.90
CA ALA A 57 -3.79 19.21 -2.87
C ALA A 57 -3.51 19.81 -4.26
N GLY A 58 -2.60 19.17 -5.02
CA GLY A 58 -2.29 19.56 -6.39
C GLY A 58 -3.47 19.45 -7.35
N LEU A 59 -4.47 18.62 -7.01
CA LEU A 59 -5.71 18.50 -7.78
C LEU A 59 -6.77 19.52 -7.36
N GLY A 60 -6.47 20.41 -6.42
CA GLY A 60 -7.42 21.38 -5.90
C GLY A 60 -8.38 20.86 -4.86
N GLU A 61 -8.18 19.64 -4.36
CA GLU A 61 -9.00 19.06 -3.31
C GLU A 61 -8.43 19.43 -1.94
N HIS A 62 -9.31 19.87 -1.04
CA HIS A 62 -8.91 20.27 0.31
C HIS A 62 -9.16 19.12 1.28
N VAL A 63 -8.13 18.31 1.47
CA VAL A 63 -8.16 17.19 2.41
C VAL A 63 -7.01 17.38 3.39
N SER A 64 -7.31 17.37 4.70
CA SER A 64 -6.27 17.51 5.72
C SER A 64 -5.37 16.28 5.75
N LEU A 65 -4.14 16.46 6.24
CA LEU A 65 -3.22 15.33 6.42
C LEU A 65 -3.79 14.28 7.37
N ALA A 66 -4.48 14.71 8.44
CA ALA A 66 -5.15 13.79 9.36
C ALA A 66 -6.21 12.95 8.64
N THR A 67 -6.99 13.55 7.76
CA THR A 67 -7.99 12.82 6.96
C THR A 67 -7.31 11.85 5.99
N VAL A 68 -6.19 12.22 5.39
CA VAL A 68 -5.42 11.32 4.53
C VAL A 68 -4.97 10.10 5.33
N TYR A 69 -4.37 10.28 6.51
CA TYR A 69 -3.98 9.17 7.38
C TYR A 69 -5.17 8.28 7.74
N ASN A 70 -6.27 8.88 8.17
CA ASN A 70 -7.46 8.11 8.56
C ASN A 70 -8.02 7.30 7.38
N THR A 71 -8.05 7.88 6.20
CA THR A 71 -8.53 7.20 4.99
C THR A 71 -7.62 6.05 4.60
N LEU A 72 -6.29 6.26 4.63
CA LEU A 72 -5.32 5.20 4.35
C LEU A 72 -5.49 4.03 5.32
N HIS A 73 -5.70 4.31 6.61
CA HIS A 73 -5.94 3.25 7.59
C HIS A 73 -7.27 2.53 7.36
N GLN A 74 -8.30 3.23 6.92
CA GLN A 74 -9.57 2.60 6.54
C GLN A 74 -9.38 1.66 5.34
N PHE A 75 -8.65 2.11 4.32
CA PHE A 75 -8.33 1.28 3.15
C PHE A 75 -7.51 0.05 3.54
N LYS A 76 -6.54 0.22 4.42
CA LYS A 76 -5.75 -0.89 4.96
C LYS A 76 -6.62 -1.91 5.66
N ARG A 77 -7.49 -1.47 6.59
CA ARG A 77 -8.40 -2.37 7.31
C ARG A 77 -9.37 -3.09 6.38
N ALA A 78 -9.73 -2.46 5.27
CA ALA A 78 -10.61 -3.05 4.27
C ALA A 78 -9.87 -3.99 3.30
N GLY A 79 -8.56 -4.16 3.45
CA GLY A 79 -7.76 -5.04 2.59
C GLY A 79 -7.32 -4.45 1.27
N LEU A 80 -7.51 -3.15 1.06
CA LEU A 80 -7.15 -2.48 -0.20
C LEU A 80 -5.70 -2.02 -0.23
N LEU A 81 -5.08 -1.88 0.93
CA LEU A 81 -3.69 -1.44 1.08
C LEU A 81 -2.97 -2.32 2.09
N ARG A 82 -1.68 -2.36 1.95
CA ARG A 82 -0.77 -2.95 2.92
C ARG A 82 0.11 -1.84 3.48
N GLU A 83 0.30 -1.82 4.79
CA GLU A 83 1.20 -0.85 5.43
C GLU A 83 2.55 -1.49 5.67
N LEU A 84 3.62 -0.79 5.30
CA LEU A 84 4.99 -1.17 5.58
C LEU A 84 5.60 -0.10 6.48
N ALA A 85 5.75 -0.41 7.77
CA ALA A 85 6.38 0.45 8.74
C ALA A 85 7.85 0.04 8.89
N ILE A 86 8.76 0.95 8.59
CA ILE A 86 10.20 0.71 8.64
C ILE A 86 10.78 1.60 9.73
N GLU A 87 11.49 1.01 10.69
CA GLU A 87 12.13 1.76 11.77
C GLU A 87 13.07 2.83 11.20
N GLY A 88 12.96 4.05 11.70
CA GLY A 88 13.74 5.19 11.22
C GLY A 88 13.26 5.78 9.92
N SER A 89 12.08 5.37 9.43
CA SER A 89 11.49 5.85 8.19
C SER A 89 9.99 6.08 8.37
N LYS A 90 9.38 6.77 7.41
CA LYS A 90 7.92 6.95 7.39
C LYS A 90 7.23 5.65 7.01
N ALA A 91 5.98 5.50 7.44
CA ALA A 91 5.14 4.38 7.00
C ALA A 91 4.79 4.53 5.52
N TYR A 92 4.89 3.43 4.78
CA TYR A 92 4.50 3.36 3.38
C TYR A 92 3.22 2.55 3.26
N PHE A 93 2.34 2.99 2.39
CA PHE A 93 1.11 2.28 2.04
C PHE A 93 1.23 1.78 0.61
N ASP A 94 1.06 0.48 0.44
CA ASP A 94 1.29 -0.20 -0.83
C ASP A 94 -0.04 -0.69 -1.40
N THR A 95 -0.33 -0.31 -2.62
CA THR A 95 -1.53 -0.76 -3.33
C THR A 95 -1.39 -2.19 -3.81
N ASN A 96 -0.17 -2.71 -3.93
CA ASN A 96 0.06 -4.12 -4.22
C ASN A 96 -0.02 -4.91 -2.92
N THR A 97 -1.14 -5.61 -2.72
CA THR A 97 -1.36 -6.42 -1.53
C THR A 97 -0.84 -7.86 -1.67
N SER A 98 -0.25 -8.20 -2.81
CA SER A 98 0.39 -9.51 -3.00
C SER A 98 1.64 -9.63 -2.15
N ASN A 99 2.11 -10.87 -1.98
CA ASN A 99 3.28 -11.14 -1.16
C ASN A 99 4.55 -10.75 -1.92
N HIS A 100 5.24 -9.73 -1.46
CA HIS A 100 6.50 -9.26 -2.05
C HIS A 100 7.33 -8.55 -0.98
N ASN A 101 8.61 -8.35 -1.28
CA ASN A 101 9.56 -7.69 -0.40
C ASN A 101 10.05 -6.39 -1.04
N HIS A 102 10.93 -5.66 -0.36
CA HIS A 102 11.34 -4.34 -0.81
C HIS A 102 12.84 -4.09 -0.63
N PHE A 103 13.44 -3.39 -1.60
CA PHE A 103 14.65 -2.62 -1.37
C PHE A 103 14.27 -1.25 -0.84
N LEU A 104 14.99 -0.78 0.16
CA LEU A 104 14.91 0.60 0.64
C LEU A 104 16.20 1.31 0.27
N LEU A 105 16.10 2.30 -0.59
CA LEU A 105 17.25 3.10 -1.01
C LEU A 105 17.48 4.23 -0.01
N GLU A 106 18.59 4.16 0.71
CA GLU A 106 18.99 5.21 1.64
C GLU A 106 19.94 6.19 0.94
N PRO A 107 19.89 7.48 1.29
CA PRO A 107 19.13 8.12 2.36
C PRO A 107 17.74 8.63 1.94
N ASN A 108 17.36 8.59 0.66
CA ASN A 108 16.13 9.21 0.18
C ASN A 108 14.86 8.42 0.52
N GLY A 109 14.96 7.18 0.97
CA GLY A 109 13.82 6.40 1.41
C GLY A 109 12.95 5.87 0.27
N GLU A 110 13.45 5.81 -0.95
CA GLU A 110 12.72 5.23 -2.07
C GLU A 110 12.59 3.73 -1.93
N LEU A 111 11.38 3.20 -2.14
CA LEU A 111 11.12 1.77 -2.12
C LEU A 111 11.06 1.19 -3.52
N MET A 112 11.67 0.02 -3.69
CA MET A 112 11.61 -0.76 -4.92
C MET A 112 11.15 -2.17 -4.58
N ASP A 113 10.26 -2.74 -5.39
CA ASP A 113 9.73 -4.07 -5.12
C ASP A 113 10.74 -5.17 -5.42
N ILE A 114 10.71 -6.21 -4.58
CA ILE A 114 11.40 -7.47 -4.82
C ILE A 114 10.33 -8.54 -4.93
N ALA A 115 10.35 -9.34 -5.99
CA ALA A 115 9.39 -10.42 -6.16
C ALA A 115 9.38 -11.34 -4.92
N GLY A 116 8.19 -11.78 -4.50
CA GLY A 116 8.02 -12.55 -3.26
C GLY A 116 8.78 -13.87 -3.24
N ASP A 117 9.00 -14.49 -4.41
CA ASP A 117 9.73 -15.74 -4.55
C ASP A 117 11.25 -15.57 -4.67
N ALA A 118 11.75 -14.33 -4.79
CA ALA A 118 13.18 -14.06 -4.87
C ALA A 118 13.89 -14.19 -3.53
N ILE A 119 13.16 -14.13 -2.43
CA ILE A 119 13.69 -14.23 -1.06
C ILE A 119 12.96 -15.35 -0.33
N SER A 120 13.71 -16.22 0.31
CA SER A 120 13.17 -17.27 1.18
C SER A 120 13.56 -16.95 2.62
N VAL A 121 12.58 -17.01 3.53
CA VAL A 121 12.81 -16.80 4.96
C VAL A 121 12.54 -18.11 5.68
N GLU A 122 13.55 -18.59 6.40
CA GLU A 122 13.49 -19.84 7.16
C GLU A 122 13.74 -19.57 8.65
N GLY A 123 13.39 -20.52 9.47
CA GLY A 123 13.69 -20.47 10.89
C GLY A 123 12.83 -19.50 11.68
N LEU A 124 11.63 -19.20 11.19
CA LEU A 124 10.70 -18.36 11.93
C LEU A 124 10.32 -19.05 13.25
N PRO A 125 10.33 -18.30 14.36
CA PRO A 125 9.88 -18.84 15.63
C PRO A 125 8.38 -19.10 15.64
N GLU A 126 7.94 -19.98 16.52
CA GLU A 126 6.52 -20.19 16.78
C GLU A 126 5.90 -18.87 17.29
N PRO A 127 4.75 -18.47 16.79
CA PRO A 127 4.09 -17.29 17.33
C PRO A 127 3.59 -17.55 18.76
N PRO A 128 3.39 -16.48 19.54
CA PRO A 128 2.78 -16.64 20.87
C PRO A 128 1.43 -17.34 20.80
N GLU A 129 1.03 -17.99 21.88
CA GLU A 129 -0.25 -18.68 21.97
C GLU A 129 -1.41 -17.75 21.62
N GLY A 130 -2.32 -18.24 20.79
CA GLY A 130 -3.48 -17.46 20.32
C GLY A 130 -3.19 -16.50 19.18
N MET A 131 -1.94 -16.51 18.68
CA MET A 131 -1.53 -15.65 17.56
C MET A 131 -1.07 -16.46 16.36
N LYS A 132 -1.13 -15.85 15.20
CA LYS A 132 -0.60 -16.44 13.97
C LYS A 132 0.23 -15.40 13.22
N ILE A 133 1.23 -15.87 12.50
CA ILE A 133 2.00 -15.01 11.61
C ILE A 133 1.14 -14.71 10.38
N THR A 134 0.85 -13.43 10.14
CA THR A 134 0.08 -13.02 8.98
C THR A 134 0.97 -12.63 7.81
N HIS A 135 2.10 -12.00 8.09
CA HIS A 135 3.04 -11.51 7.09
C HIS A 135 4.46 -11.57 7.63
N VAL A 136 5.40 -11.75 6.73
CA VAL A 136 6.82 -11.54 6.98
C VAL A 136 7.31 -10.59 5.90
N ASP A 137 7.79 -9.43 6.32
CA ASP A 137 8.30 -8.41 5.41
C ASP A 137 9.82 -8.39 5.49
N VAL A 138 10.47 -8.48 4.34
CA VAL A 138 11.93 -8.35 4.25
C VAL A 138 12.24 -7.03 3.57
N VAL A 139 13.03 -6.20 4.25
CA VAL A 139 13.48 -4.92 3.72
C VAL A 139 15.00 -4.99 3.59
N VAL A 140 15.46 -4.86 2.37
CA VAL A 140 16.89 -4.82 2.07
C VAL A 140 17.30 -3.37 1.89
N ARG A 141 18.15 -2.88 2.79
CA ARG A 141 18.59 -1.48 2.76
C ARG A 141 19.77 -1.34 1.81
N LEU A 142 19.66 -0.41 0.90
CA LEU A 142 20.71 -0.11 -0.06
C LEU A 142 21.33 1.25 0.23
N ALA A 143 22.63 1.34 0.06
CA ALA A 143 23.36 2.59 0.12
C ALA A 143 24.21 2.71 -1.13
N LYS A 144 24.51 3.94 -1.57
CA LYS A 144 25.41 4.17 -2.70
C LYS A 144 26.83 3.78 -2.30
N ILE A 145 27.53 3.15 -3.26
CA ILE A 145 28.93 2.77 -3.10
C ILE A 145 29.81 4.01 -3.17
#